data_f6b55797c223336ee8e47f0263d149c1
#
_entry.id   f6b55797c223336ee8e47f0263d149c1
#
_cell.length_a   1.000
_cell.length_b   1.000
_cell.length_c   1.000
_cell.angle_alpha   90.00
_cell.angle_beta   90.00
_cell.angle_gamma   90.00
#
_symmetry.space_group_name_H-M   'P 1'
#
loop_
_entity.id
_entity.type
_entity.pdbx_description
1 polymer ?
#
loop_
_entity_poly.entity_id
_entity_poly.type
_entity_poly.pdbx_seq_one_letter_code
_entity_poly.pdbx_strand_id
1 'polypeptide(L)'
;NAASLVDSASELKKYSLWSKVDKTDKDGNTAKEYDTDKIAKAVSSFVKNYNSLVSSTADSSSRYVLNSASNMVNYTRANADLLKKIGISVGSDNKLTVDEDKLKASDMAVVKSVFKDSGSFGQTISAKASTIYGNAVSQLSELSTKNSYTSNGLYSYSSGYTYNQYT
;
A
#
# COMPACT_ATOMS: atom_id res chain seq x y z
N ASN A 1 4.93 -6.34 4.47
CA ASN A 1 3.62 -5.82 4.05
C ASN A 1 3.72 -4.44 3.35
N ALA A 2 4.39 -3.43 3.95
CA ALA A 2 4.50 -2.11 3.32
C ALA A 2 5.30 -2.16 2.01
N ALA A 3 6.44 -2.84 1.98
CA ALA A 3 7.23 -3.04 0.76
C ALA A 3 6.42 -3.74 -0.33
N SER A 4 5.68 -4.79 0.01
CA SER A 4 4.83 -5.51 -0.95
C SER A 4 3.74 -4.63 -1.56
N LEU A 5 3.20 -3.67 -0.77
CA LEU A 5 2.24 -2.70 -1.29
C LEU A 5 2.90 -1.71 -2.26
N VAL A 6 4.10 -1.24 -1.94
CA VAL A 6 4.90 -0.39 -2.85
C VAL A 6 5.20 -1.12 -4.16
N ASP A 7 5.59 -2.39 -4.09
CA ASP A 7 5.88 -3.21 -5.27
C ASP A 7 4.63 -3.39 -6.14
N SER A 8 3.48 -3.72 -5.55
CA SER A 8 2.24 -3.87 -6.31
C SER A 8 1.74 -2.55 -6.91
N ALA A 9 1.95 -1.42 -6.24
CA ALA A 9 1.69 -0.09 -6.81
C ALA A 9 2.64 0.22 -7.98
N SER A 10 3.90 -0.22 -7.91
CA SER A 10 4.87 -0.08 -8.99
C SER A 10 4.51 -0.92 -10.22
N GLU A 11 3.95 -2.13 -10.02
CA GLU A 11 3.40 -2.93 -11.12
C GLU A 11 2.27 -2.18 -11.85
N LEU A 12 1.37 -1.54 -11.10
CA LEU A 12 0.26 -0.75 -11.66
C LEU A 12 0.72 0.49 -12.42
N LYS A 13 1.98 0.95 -12.25
CA LYS A 13 2.57 2.07 -12.99
C LYS A 13 3.21 1.65 -14.31
N LYS A 14 3.49 0.36 -14.52
CA LYS A 14 4.19 -0.12 -15.71
C LYS A 14 3.39 0.18 -16.98
N TYR A 15 4.05 0.76 -17.97
CA TYR A 15 3.42 1.07 -19.27
C TYR A 15 2.85 -0.19 -19.94
N SER A 16 3.57 -1.30 -19.86
CA SER A 16 3.17 -2.58 -20.48
C SER A 16 1.85 -3.13 -19.95
N LEU A 17 1.47 -2.80 -18.70
CA LEU A 17 0.17 -3.21 -18.15
C LEU A 17 -1.00 -2.51 -18.83
N TRP A 18 -0.80 -1.28 -19.30
CA TRP A 18 -1.82 -0.42 -19.91
C TRP A 18 -1.68 -0.33 -21.42
N SER A 19 -0.87 -1.18 -22.03
CA SER A 19 -0.77 -1.29 -23.48
C SER A 19 -1.93 -2.12 -23.99
N LYS A 20 -2.58 -1.63 -25.05
CA LYS A 20 -3.62 -2.38 -25.74
C LYS A 20 -2.98 -3.53 -26.52
N VAL A 21 -3.59 -4.68 -26.46
CA VAL A 21 -3.23 -5.91 -27.17
C VAL A 21 -4.27 -6.23 -28.24
N ASP A 22 -3.86 -6.94 -29.28
CA ASP A 22 -4.80 -7.40 -30.29
C ASP A 22 -5.64 -8.55 -29.72
N LYS A 23 -6.95 -8.36 -29.67
CA LYS A 23 -7.93 -9.39 -29.29
C LYS A 23 -8.79 -9.73 -30.50
N THR A 24 -8.91 -11.02 -30.80
CA THR A 24 -9.76 -11.51 -31.86
C THR A 24 -11.03 -12.07 -31.24
N ASP A 25 -12.19 -11.61 -31.70
CA ASP A 25 -13.50 -12.09 -31.28
C ASP A 25 -13.83 -13.44 -31.91
N LYS A 26 -14.98 -14.00 -31.54
CA LYS A 26 -15.46 -15.31 -32.08
C LYS A 26 -15.78 -15.27 -33.56
N ASP A 27 -15.99 -14.07 -34.11
CA ASP A 27 -16.33 -13.84 -35.53
C ASP A 27 -15.07 -13.56 -36.38
N GLY A 28 -13.88 -13.59 -35.76
CA GLY A 28 -12.58 -13.38 -36.43
C GLY A 28 -12.15 -11.91 -36.55
N ASN A 29 -12.89 -10.95 -35.95
CA ASN A 29 -12.52 -9.55 -36.01
C ASN A 29 -11.47 -9.25 -34.93
N THR A 30 -10.41 -8.54 -35.30
CA THR A 30 -9.34 -8.16 -34.39
C THR A 30 -9.46 -6.69 -34.01
N ALA A 31 -9.49 -6.41 -32.69
CA ALA A 31 -9.51 -5.06 -32.14
C ALA A 31 -8.41 -4.89 -31.09
N LYS A 32 -7.90 -3.66 -30.93
CA LYS A 32 -6.94 -3.32 -29.87
C LYS A 32 -7.67 -2.98 -28.58
N GLU A 33 -7.57 -3.86 -27.60
CA GLU A 33 -8.22 -3.72 -26.30
C GLU A 33 -7.23 -3.84 -25.14
N TYR A 34 -7.62 -3.33 -23.98
CA TYR A 34 -6.87 -3.58 -22.75
C TYR A 34 -7.01 -5.04 -22.31
N ASP A 35 -5.94 -5.59 -21.77
CA ASP A 35 -5.99 -6.89 -21.08
C ASP A 35 -6.58 -6.68 -19.68
N THR A 36 -7.93 -6.69 -19.63
CA THR A 36 -8.68 -6.43 -18.40
C THR A 36 -8.42 -7.47 -17.31
N ASP A 37 -8.13 -8.72 -17.68
CA ASP A 37 -7.80 -9.78 -16.73
C ASP A 37 -6.46 -9.51 -16.05
N LYS A 38 -5.46 -9.10 -16.82
CA LYS A 38 -4.14 -8.76 -16.31
C LYS A 38 -4.19 -7.53 -15.40
N ILE A 39 -4.98 -6.51 -15.80
CA ILE A 39 -5.20 -5.30 -14.99
C ILE A 39 -5.93 -5.65 -13.70
N ALA A 40 -7.02 -6.43 -13.77
CA ALA A 40 -7.77 -6.86 -12.58
C ALA A 40 -6.89 -7.64 -11.60
N LYS A 41 -6.05 -8.54 -12.09
CA LYS A 41 -5.10 -9.28 -11.26
C LYS A 41 -4.08 -8.37 -10.56
N ALA A 42 -3.57 -7.35 -11.24
CA ALA A 42 -2.65 -6.39 -10.64
C ALA A 42 -3.34 -5.53 -9.58
N VAL A 43 -4.57 -5.07 -9.82
CA VAL A 43 -5.39 -4.33 -8.85
C VAL A 43 -5.74 -5.21 -7.64
N SER A 44 -6.15 -6.46 -7.84
CA SER A 44 -6.43 -7.40 -6.75
C SER A 44 -5.20 -7.66 -5.87
N SER A 45 -4.01 -7.74 -6.48
CA SER A 45 -2.74 -7.85 -5.75
C SER A 45 -2.44 -6.61 -4.90
N PHE A 46 -2.67 -5.43 -5.45
CA PHE A 46 -2.54 -4.17 -4.72
C PHE A 46 -3.51 -4.13 -3.52
N VAL A 47 -4.77 -4.47 -3.73
CA VAL A 47 -5.79 -4.49 -2.66
C VAL A 47 -5.42 -5.50 -1.57
N LYS A 48 -4.97 -6.70 -1.94
CA LYS A 48 -4.50 -7.71 -0.98
C LYS A 48 -3.35 -7.17 -0.11
N ASN A 49 -2.35 -6.52 -0.73
CA ASN A 49 -1.20 -5.96 -0.01
C ASN A 49 -1.59 -4.75 0.85
N TYR A 50 -2.52 -3.91 0.39
CA TYR A 50 -3.12 -2.85 1.20
C TYR A 50 -3.79 -3.41 2.46
N ASN A 51 -4.63 -4.42 2.31
CA ASN A 51 -5.33 -5.06 3.44
C ASN A 51 -4.36 -5.73 4.42
N SER A 52 -3.29 -6.35 3.92
CA SER A 52 -2.23 -6.92 4.74
C SER A 52 -1.49 -5.85 5.54
N LEU A 53 -1.25 -4.68 4.94
CA LEU A 53 -0.62 -3.55 5.65
C LEU A 53 -1.56 -2.99 6.73
N VAL A 54 -2.84 -2.77 6.42
CA VAL A 54 -3.84 -2.32 7.41
C VAL A 54 -3.88 -3.27 8.59
N SER A 55 -3.96 -4.58 8.35
CA SER A 55 -3.98 -5.59 9.42
C SER A 55 -2.69 -5.58 10.25
N SER A 56 -1.52 -5.50 9.61
CA SER A 56 -0.23 -5.57 10.33
C SER A 56 0.12 -4.31 11.11
N THR A 57 -0.51 -3.19 10.81
CA THR A 57 -0.28 -1.93 11.53
C THR A 57 -1.27 -1.70 12.67
N ALA A 58 -2.37 -2.44 12.74
CA ALA A 58 -3.41 -2.26 13.74
C ALA A 58 -2.90 -2.45 15.18
N ASP A 59 -2.01 -3.43 15.39
CA ASP A 59 -1.45 -3.79 16.69
C ASP A 59 -0.03 -3.22 16.91
N SER A 60 0.38 -2.24 16.12
CA SER A 60 1.72 -1.64 16.27
C SER A 60 1.85 -0.87 17.58
N SER A 61 2.92 -1.11 18.31
CA SER A 61 3.29 -0.31 19.50
C SER A 61 3.89 1.06 19.14
N SER A 62 4.26 1.28 17.87
CA SER A 62 4.84 2.53 17.41
C SER A 62 3.77 3.56 17.09
N ARG A 63 3.77 4.68 17.82
CA ARG A 63 2.90 5.82 17.52
C ARG A 63 3.10 6.35 16.10
N TYR A 64 4.34 6.36 15.60
CA TYR A 64 4.67 6.84 14.26
C TYR A 64 4.08 5.92 13.17
N VAL A 65 4.15 4.61 13.38
CA VAL A 65 3.53 3.62 12.48
C VAL A 65 2.01 3.76 12.51
N LEU A 66 1.40 3.83 13.69
CA LEU A 66 -0.05 3.99 13.85
C LEU A 66 -0.57 5.27 13.18
N ASN A 67 0.10 6.41 13.40
CA ASN A 67 -0.30 7.67 12.79
C ASN A 67 -0.18 7.63 11.25
N SER A 68 0.87 7.02 10.72
CA SER A 68 1.06 6.90 9.27
C SER A 68 0.04 5.95 8.65
N ALA A 69 -0.30 4.85 9.33
CA ALA A 69 -1.36 3.93 8.91
C ALA A 69 -2.73 4.62 8.93
N SER A 70 -3.04 5.38 9.98
CA SER A 70 -4.27 6.18 10.07
C SER A 70 -4.37 7.19 8.92
N ASN A 71 -3.28 7.89 8.59
CA ASN A 71 -3.24 8.82 7.45
C ASN A 71 -3.48 8.12 6.10
N MET A 72 -3.00 6.88 5.94
CA MET A 72 -3.26 6.08 4.74
C MET A 72 -4.74 5.69 4.65
N VAL A 73 -5.31 5.20 5.73
CA VAL A 73 -6.72 4.80 5.82
C VAL A 73 -7.67 5.98 5.59
N ASN A 74 -7.40 7.13 6.22
CA ASN A 74 -8.22 8.33 6.05
C ASN A 74 -8.20 8.83 4.60
N TYR A 75 -7.03 8.78 3.94
CA TYR A 75 -6.94 9.11 2.53
C TYR A 75 -7.74 8.14 1.66
N THR A 76 -7.70 6.84 1.96
CA THR A 76 -8.49 5.82 1.27
C THR A 76 -9.98 6.06 1.42
N ARG A 77 -10.46 6.37 2.63
CA ARG A 77 -11.86 6.71 2.90
C ARG A 77 -12.32 7.96 2.14
N ALA A 78 -11.48 8.97 2.09
CA ALA A 78 -11.78 10.20 1.32
C ALA A 78 -11.93 9.93 -0.19
N ASN A 79 -11.35 8.84 -0.70
CA ASN A 79 -11.44 8.42 -2.09
C ASN A 79 -12.44 7.26 -2.32
N ALA A 80 -13.29 6.92 -1.34
CA ALA A 80 -14.19 5.78 -1.41
C ALA A 80 -15.15 5.84 -2.61
N ASP A 81 -15.69 7.01 -2.93
CA ASP A 81 -16.60 7.19 -4.07
C ASP A 81 -15.88 7.01 -5.42
N LEU A 82 -14.63 7.46 -5.52
CA LEU A 82 -13.80 7.23 -6.70
C LEU A 82 -13.53 5.74 -6.90
N LEU A 83 -13.13 5.04 -5.82
CA LEU A 83 -12.85 3.61 -5.83
C LEU A 83 -14.10 2.79 -6.17
N LYS A 84 -15.26 3.18 -5.63
CA LYS A 84 -16.55 2.51 -5.90
C LYS A 84 -16.95 2.54 -7.38
N LYS A 85 -16.57 3.59 -8.10
CA LYS A 85 -16.83 3.69 -9.55
C LYS A 85 -16.17 2.56 -10.34
N ILE A 86 -15.00 2.10 -9.89
CA ILE A 86 -14.22 1.04 -10.53
C ILE A 86 -14.35 -0.33 -9.83
N GLY A 87 -15.38 -0.52 -9.00
CA GLY A 87 -15.64 -1.80 -8.34
C GLY A 87 -14.82 -2.08 -7.08
N ILE A 88 -14.22 -1.05 -6.46
CA ILE A 88 -13.50 -1.20 -5.18
C ILE A 88 -14.31 -0.55 -4.07
N SER A 89 -14.58 -1.29 -3.01
CA SER A 89 -15.32 -0.82 -1.84
C SER A 89 -14.44 -0.74 -0.62
N VAL A 90 -14.69 0.26 0.25
CA VAL A 90 -14.00 0.42 1.53
C VAL A 90 -14.90 -0.11 2.64
N GLY A 91 -14.44 -1.14 3.36
CA GLY A 91 -15.16 -1.72 4.49
C GLY A 91 -15.07 -0.90 5.78
N SER A 92 -15.90 -1.23 6.75
CA SER A 92 -15.88 -0.62 8.09
C SER A 92 -14.59 -0.91 8.86
N ASP A 93 -13.91 -2.01 8.53
CA ASP A 93 -12.59 -2.43 9.03
C ASP A 93 -11.42 -1.76 8.30
N ASN A 94 -11.71 -0.76 7.45
CA ASN A 94 -10.75 -0.04 6.62
C ASN A 94 -10.08 -0.88 5.52
N LYS A 95 -10.53 -2.11 5.31
CA LYS A 95 -10.06 -2.97 4.22
C LYS A 95 -10.79 -2.68 2.92
N LEU A 96 -10.13 -3.01 1.83
CA LEU A 96 -10.69 -2.88 0.48
C LEU A 96 -11.21 -4.24 0.00
N THR A 97 -12.31 -4.20 -0.75
CA THR A 97 -12.85 -5.35 -1.46
C THR A 97 -12.97 -5.02 -2.94
N VAL A 98 -12.59 -5.95 -3.82
CA VAL A 98 -12.69 -5.80 -5.27
C VAL A 98 -13.85 -6.64 -5.80
N ASP A 99 -14.72 -6.02 -6.55
CA ASP A 99 -15.66 -6.66 -7.46
C ASP A 99 -14.95 -6.75 -8.82
N GLU A 100 -14.40 -7.93 -9.13
CA GLU A 100 -13.60 -8.12 -10.34
C GLU A 100 -14.41 -7.97 -11.62
N ASP A 101 -15.68 -8.38 -11.64
CA ASP A 101 -16.54 -8.26 -12.80
C ASP A 101 -16.82 -6.79 -13.09
N LYS A 102 -17.13 -6.03 -12.06
CA LYS A 102 -17.33 -4.58 -12.17
C LYS A 102 -16.04 -3.87 -12.57
N LEU A 103 -14.89 -4.28 -12.02
CA LEU A 103 -13.60 -3.69 -12.36
C LEU A 103 -13.28 -3.93 -13.85
N LYS A 104 -13.48 -5.15 -14.35
CA LYS A 104 -13.25 -5.51 -15.76
C LYS A 104 -14.21 -4.80 -16.72
N ALA A 105 -15.45 -4.53 -16.27
CA ALA A 105 -16.46 -3.81 -17.03
C ALA A 105 -16.29 -2.28 -16.97
N SER A 106 -15.42 -1.78 -16.07
CA SER A 106 -15.18 -0.33 -15.91
C SER A 106 -14.39 0.24 -17.09
N ASP A 107 -14.53 1.54 -17.30
CA ASP A 107 -13.66 2.27 -18.23
C ASP A 107 -12.20 2.16 -17.79
N MET A 108 -11.39 1.49 -18.59
CA MET A 108 -9.97 1.29 -18.29
C MET A 108 -9.15 2.59 -18.27
N ALA A 109 -9.63 3.67 -18.90
CA ALA A 109 -9.02 4.98 -18.77
C ALA A 109 -9.21 5.53 -17.35
N VAL A 110 -10.38 5.31 -16.75
CA VAL A 110 -10.67 5.68 -15.36
C VAL A 110 -9.83 4.81 -14.40
N VAL A 111 -9.80 3.49 -14.60
CA VAL A 111 -8.98 2.60 -13.77
C VAL A 111 -7.52 3.00 -13.82
N LYS A 112 -7.00 3.31 -15.03
CA LYS A 112 -5.64 3.79 -15.23
C LYS A 112 -5.37 5.10 -14.47
N SER A 113 -6.29 6.06 -14.52
CA SER A 113 -6.12 7.34 -13.80
C SER A 113 -6.08 7.17 -12.29
N VAL A 114 -6.79 6.19 -11.75
CA VAL A 114 -6.79 5.87 -10.30
C VAL A 114 -5.45 5.30 -9.84
N PHE A 115 -4.74 4.55 -10.70
CA PHE A 115 -3.56 3.81 -10.25
C PHE A 115 -2.23 4.27 -10.86
N LYS A 116 -2.23 4.75 -12.12
CA LYS A 116 -1.00 5.00 -12.85
C LYS A 116 -0.57 6.46 -12.88
N ASP A 117 -1.53 7.37 -13.02
CA ASP A 117 -1.23 8.78 -13.31
C ASP A 117 -0.53 9.47 -12.13
N SER A 118 0.16 10.56 -12.41
CA SER A 118 0.82 11.37 -11.37
C SER A 118 -0.21 11.92 -10.39
N GLY A 119 0.04 11.78 -9.08
CA GLY A 119 -0.91 12.16 -8.04
C GLY A 119 -2.10 11.21 -7.87
N SER A 120 -2.10 10.07 -8.57
CA SER A 120 -3.15 9.06 -8.47
C SER A 120 -3.30 8.48 -7.05
N PHE A 121 -4.46 7.86 -6.80
CA PHE A 121 -4.70 7.12 -5.57
C PHE A 121 -3.60 6.08 -5.32
N GLY A 122 -3.28 5.25 -6.32
CA GLY A 122 -2.24 4.20 -6.20
C GLY A 122 -0.87 4.77 -5.86
N GLN A 123 -0.47 5.90 -6.47
CA GLN A 123 0.80 6.55 -6.17
C GLN A 123 0.84 7.14 -4.76
N THR A 124 -0.23 7.79 -4.33
CA THR A 124 -0.32 8.37 -2.99
C THR A 124 -0.30 7.29 -1.91
N ILE A 125 -1.02 6.17 -2.11
CA ILE A 125 -0.97 5.01 -1.21
C ILE A 125 0.43 4.41 -1.15
N SER A 126 1.12 4.28 -2.28
CA SER A 126 2.52 3.82 -2.33
C SER A 126 3.45 4.70 -1.48
N ALA A 127 3.33 6.03 -1.61
CA ALA A 127 4.11 6.97 -0.81
C ALA A 127 3.83 6.84 0.70
N LYS A 128 2.56 6.71 1.07
CA LYS A 128 2.15 6.50 2.48
C LYS A 128 2.66 5.16 3.02
N ALA A 129 2.63 4.08 2.23
CA ALA A 129 3.20 2.79 2.58
C ALA A 129 4.72 2.88 2.80
N SER A 130 5.44 3.62 1.96
CA SER A 130 6.88 3.88 2.14
C SER A 130 7.18 4.62 3.44
N THR A 131 6.34 5.57 3.84
CA THR A 131 6.45 6.27 5.14
C THR A 131 6.24 5.31 6.31
N ILE A 132 5.24 4.42 6.23
CA ILE A 132 5.00 3.39 7.25
C ILE A 132 6.21 2.46 7.37
N TYR A 133 6.78 2.05 6.24
CA TYR A 133 7.98 1.21 6.20
C TYR A 133 9.17 1.91 6.88
N GLY A 134 9.44 3.16 6.52
CA GLY A 134 10.52 3.95 7.13
C GLY A 134 10.38 4.08 8.65
N ASN A 135 9.18 4.39 9.13
CA ASN A 135 8.89 4.49 10.57
C ASN A 135 9.07 3.15 11.29
N ALA A 136 8.68 2.03 10.68
CA ALA A 136 8.87 0.70 11.25
C ALA A 136 10.36 0.30 11.33
N VAL A 137 11.13 0.61 10.30
CA VAL A 137 12.58 0.36 10.27
C VAL A 137 13.30 1.21 11.33
N SER A 138 12.96 2.50 11.45
CA SER A 138 13.54 3.38 12.46
C SER A 138 13.28 2.87 13.89
N GLN A 139 12.06 2.41 14.18
CA GLN A 139 11.71 1.82 15.47
C GLN A 139 12.54 0.55 15.76
N LEU A 140 12.71 -0.31 14.76
CA LEU A 140 13.51 -1.54 14.92
C LEU A 140 14.97 -1.21 15.22
N SER A 141 15.52 -0.20 14.53
CA SER A 141 16.90 0.28 14.78
C SER A 141 17.07 0.83 16.19
N GLU A 142 16.12 1.63 16.69
CA GLU A 142 16.15 2.15 18.06
C GLU A 142 16.10 1.04 19.11
N LEU A 143 15.26 0.01 18.91
CA LEU A 143 15.20 -1.14 19.81
C LEU A 143 16.48 -1.96 19.79
N SER A 144 17.09 -2.12 18.63
CA SER A 144 18.37 -2.82 18.45
C SER A 144 19.52 -2.10 19.18
N THR A 145 19.55 -0.74 19.10
CA THR A 145 20.61 0.05 19.76
C THR A 145 20.45 0.06 21.27
N LYS A 146 19.22 0.01 21.79
CA LYS A 146 18.96 -0.05 23.24
C LYS A 146 19.34 -1.38 23.89
N ASN A 147 19.46 -2.44 23.11
CA ASN A 147 19.70 -3.82 23.57
C ASN A 147 21.03 -4.39 23.07
N SER A 148 22.06 -3.57 22.88
CA SER A 148 23.38 -4.05 22.47
C SER A 148 24.23 -4.49 23.66
N TYR A 149 24.87 -5.68 23.55
CA TYR A 149 25.94 -6.09 24.46
C TYR A 149 27.21 -5.31 24.14
N THR A 150 27.90 -4.86 25.18
CA THR A 150 29.25 -4.29 25.02
C THR A 150 30.23 -5.41 24.59
N SER A 151 31.35 -5.02 23.98
CA SER A 151 32.41 -5.96 23.57
C SER A 151 32.95 -6.81 24.71
N ASN A 152 32.70 -6.47 25.97
CA ASN A 152 33.08 -7.19 27.18
C ASN A 152 31.97 -8.11 27.74
N GLY A 153 30.89 -8.36 26.97
CA GLY A 153 29.77 -9.20 27.35
C GLY A 153 28.82 -8.61 28.40
N LEU A 154 28.95 -7.32 28.72
CA LEU A 154 28.03 -6.61 29.61
C LEU A 154 26.82 -6.09 28.83
N TYR A 155 25.64 -6.30 29.37
CA TYR A 155 24.41 -5.75 28.86
C TYR A 155 24.33 -4.25 29.14
N SER A 156 24.35 -3.39 28.12
CA SER A 156 24.13 -1.97 28.31
C SER A 156 22.66 -1.63 28.08
N TYR A 157 21.95 -1.39 29.15
CA TYR A 157 20.62 -0.80 29.12
C TYR A 157 20.76 0.73 29.25
N SER A 158 20.59 1.44 28.17
CA SER A 158 20.54 2.89 28.17
C SER A 158 19.11 3.34 28.47
N SER A 159 18.73 3.40 29.75
CA SER A 159 17.53 4.16 30.14
C SER A 159 17.91 5.64 30.17
N GLY A 160 17.32 6.44 29.30
CA GLY A 160 17.62 7.86 29.14
C GLY A 160 17.09 8.77 30.25
N TYR A 161 17.33 8.43 31.52
CA TYR A 161 17.09 9.31 32.67
C TYR A 161 18.41 9.57 33.40
N THR A 162 19.07 10.62 33.01
CA THR A 162 20.07 11.26 33.90
C THR A 162 19.30 12.10 34.89
N TYR A 163 19.12 11.58 36.11
CA TYR A 163 18.67 12.37 37.25
C TYR A 163 19.90 13.17 37.76
N ASN A 164 19.95 14.46 37.47
CA ASN A 164 20.92 15.34 38.08
C ASN A 164 20.40 15.70 39.48
N GLN A 165 20.90 15.05 40.54
CA GLN A 165 20.81 15.54 41.90
C GLN A 165 21.97 16.50 42.13
N TYR A 166 21.67 17.78 42.19
CA TYR A 166 22.53 18.74 42.87
C TYR A 166 22.04 18.87 44.31
N THR A 167 22.88 18.46 45.25
CA THR A 167 22.86 18.90 46.63
C THR A 167 23.65 20.19 46.77
#